data_3d6ec88fc73d3c8a1ae6150b5324fb08
#
_entry.id   3d6ec88fc73d3c8a1ae6150b5324fb08
#
_cell.length_a   1.000
_cell.length_b   1.000
_cell.length_c   1.000
_cell.angle_alpha   90.00
_cell.angle_beta   90.00
_cell.angle_gamma   90.00
#
_symmetry.space_group_name_H-M   'P 1'
#
loop_
_entity.id
_entity.type
_entity.pdbx_description
1 polymer ?
#
loop_
_entity_poly.entity_id
_entity_poly.type
_entity_poly.pdbx_seq_one_letter_code
_entity_poly.pdbx_strand_id
1 'polypeptide(L)'
;GFGRGQVKPEGSGVAFDSAQETFTARYTHETIALGFAITEEAIEDNLYDRLASRYTKALARSMAQTKQVKAAAPLNNGLPGLTFKSGDGVTLFNASHPTVAGTFSNTLSTAADLNETSLEQAMIDIAAFTDERGLKIAASAQRMIVPSALQFTAERLMKSQNRTGTADNDINALRNMGMVPGGYSINNFFTDPDAFFLITDVPNGMKHLERAPLTTKMEGDFDTGNVRYKARERYVFGVSDPRGIFASPGA
;
A
#
# COMPACT_ATOMS: atom_id res chain seq x y z
N GLY A 1 21.39 10.84 -0.80
CA GLY A 1 21.47 11.77 0.32
C GLY A 1 22.89 12.22 0.58
N PHE A 2 23.05 13.15 1.52
CA PHE A 2 24.35 13.60 2.02
C PHE A 2 24.69 12.87 3.32
N GLY A 3 26.00 12.78 3.65
CA GLY A 3 26.47 12.28 4.91
C GLY A 3 26.19 13.25 6.07
N ARG A 4 26.60 12.85 7.28
CA ARG A 4 26.41 13.69 8.47
C ARG A 4 27.28 14.93 8.39
N GLY A 5 26.70 16.09 8.73
CA GLY A 5 27.45 17.37 8.88
C GLY A 5 28.56 17.23 9.91
N GLN A 6 29.72 17.85 9.62
CA GLN A 6 30.88 17.83 10.46
C GLN A 6 31.00 19.16 11.24
N VAL A 7 31.58 19.12 12.45
CA VAL A 7 31.88 20.31 13.20
C VAL A 7 33.02 21.05 12.48
N LYS A 8 32.77 22.32 12.16
CA LYS A 8 33.78 23.20 11.52
C LYS A 8 34.53 24.02 12.58
N PRO A 9 35.83 23.83 12.74
CA PRO A 9 36.63 24.70 13.56
C PRO A 9 36.69 26.13 12.98
N GLU A 10 36.90 27.13 13.84
CA GLU A 10 37.04 28.51 13.41
C GLU A 10 38.23 28.66 12.44
N GLY A 11 38.02 29.39 11.33
CA GLY A 11 39.04 29.59 10.28
C GLY A 11 39.28 28.45 9.31
N SER A 12 38.64 27.27 9.51
CA SER A 12 38.74 26.14 8.57
C SER A 12 37.74 26.22 7.41
N GLY A 13 38.04 25.54 6.29
CA GLY A 13 37.10 25.38 5.15
C GLY A 13 35.89 24.52 5.50
N VAL A 14 34.82 24.66 4.72
CA VAL A 14 33.64 23.75 4.77
C VAL A 14 33.97 22.45 4.05
N ALA A 15 33.59 21.30 4.64
CA ALA A 15 33.65 20.01 3.94
C ALA A 15 32.53 19.93 2.92
N PHE A 16 32.86 19.53 1.70
CA PHE A 16 31.90 19.28 0.63
C PHE A 16 31.64 17.77 0.52
N ASP A 17 30.37 17.40 0.34
CA ASP A 17 29.95 16.01 0.12
C ASP A 17 29.21 15.91 -1.21
N SER A 18 29.19 14.72 -1.82
CA SER A 18 28.51 14.46 -3.10
C SER A 18 27.26 13.62 -2.89
N ALA A 19 26.15 13.99 -3.53
CA ALA A 19 24.95 13.20 -3.58
C ALA A 19 25.10 12.08 -4.63
N GLN A 20 24.53 10.91 -4.32
CA GLN A 20 24.46 9.78 -5.25
C GLN A 20 23.00 9.37 -5.46
N GLU A 21 22.63 9.00 -6.69
CA GLU A 21 21.40 8.31 -7.00
C GLU A 21 21.62 6.81 -6.87
N THR A 22 20.71 6.11 -6.20
CA THR A 22 20.85 4.67 -5.95
C THR A 22 19.95 3.83 -6.84
N PHE A 23 18.65 4.07 -6.81
CA PHE A 23 17.67 3.23 -7.53
C PHE A 23 16.66 4.08 -8.28
N THR A 24 16.21 3.55 -9.43
CA THR A 24 15.14 4.16 -10.23
C THR A 24 13.92 3.26 -10.23
N ALA A 25 12.83 3.71 -9.61
CA ALA A 25 11.54 3.03 -9.69
C ALA A 25 10.87 3.33 -11.04
N ARG A 26 10.52 2.29 -11.78
CA ARG A 26 9.82 2.41 -13.07
C ARG A 26 8.39 1.91 -12.97
N TYR A 27 7.44 2.72 -13.46
CA TYR A 27 6.02 2.40 -13.45
C TYR A 27 5.48 2.25 -14.85
N THR A 28 4.81 1.14 -15.14
CA THR A 28 4.15 0.90 -16.42
C THR A 28 2.65 0.97 -16.23
N HIS A 29 2.01 1.97 -16.85
CA HIS A 29 0.57 2.14 -16.78
C HIS A 29 -0.17 1.04 -17.52
N GLU A 30 -1.16 0.44 -16.84
CA GLU A 30 -2.07 -0.54 -17.43
C GLU A 30 -3.38 0.14 -17.84
N THR A 31 -3.97 -0.33 -18.93
CA THR A 31 -5.30 0.08 -19.35
C THR A 31 -6.31 -0.97 -18.90
N ILE A 32 -7.25 -0.56 -18.07
CA ILE A 32 -8.36 -1.39 -17.59
C ILE A 32 -9.61 -0.96 -18.35
N ALA A 33 -10.27 -1.89 -19.00
CA ALA A 33 -11.49 -1.63 -19.73
C ALA A 33 -12.44 -2.82 -19.63
N LEU A 34 -13.72 -2.51 -19.56
CA LEU A 34 -14.81 -3.49 -19.57
C LEU A 34 -16.01 -2.84 -20.31
N GLY A 35 -16.80 -3.64 -20.98
CA GLY A 35 -17.99 -3.17 -21.68
C GLY A 35 -19.08 -4.21 -21.71
N PHE A 36 -20.26 -3.78 -22.10
CA PHE A 36 -21.41 -4.63 -22.41
C PHE A 36 -22.13 -4.12 -23.65
N ALA A 37 -22.89 -4.99 -24.28
CA ALA A 37 -23.75 -4.64 -25.40
C ALA A 37 -25.23 -4.92 -25.05
N ILE A 38 -26.13 -4.14 -25.63
CA ILE A 38 -27.58 -4.37 -25.59
C ILE A 38 -28.02 -4.57 -27.03
N THR A 39 -28.81 -5.59 -27.28
CA THR A 39 -29.29 -5.93 -28.63
C THR A 39 -30.36 -4.95 -29.10
N GLU A 40 -30.50 -4.84 -30.41
CA GLU A 40 -31.50 -3.97 -31.05
C GLU A 40 -32.93 -4.40 -30.65
N GLU A 41 -33.21 -5.72 -30.62
CA GLU A 41 -34.50 -6.24 -30.22
C GLU A 41 -34.87 -5.88 -28.76
N ALA A 42 -33.87 -5.90 -27.84
CA ALA A 42 -34.09 -5.52 -26.45
C ALA A 42 -34.42 -4.02 -26.31
N ILE A 43 -33.96 -3.19 -27.24
CA ILE A 43 -34.27 -1.76 -27.30
C ILE A 43 -35.69 -1.56 -27.86
N GLU A 44 -36.05 -2.25 -28.93
CA GLU A 44 -37.38 -2.19 -29.56
C GLU A 44 -38.48 -2.66 -28.61
N ASP A 45 -38.23 -3.71 -27.83
CA ASP A 45 -39.16 -4.29 -26.85
C ASP A 45 -39.25 -3.43 -25.55
N ASN A 46 -38.64 -2.27 -25.51
CA ASN A 46 -38.62 -1.33 -24.37
C ASN A 46 -38.11 -1.94 -23.05
N LEU A 47 -37.23 -2.95 -23.12
CA LEU A 47 -36.55 -3.54 -21.96
C LEU A 47 -35.33 -2.71 -21.57
N TYR A 48 -34.97 -1.72 -22.37
CA TYR A 48 -33.74 -0.93 -22.30
C TYR A 48 -33.57 -0.18 -20.97
N ASP A 49 -34.59 0.56 -20.51
CA ASP A 49 -34.48 1.43 -19.33
C ASP A 49 -34.10 0.65 -18.06
N ARG A 50 -34.67 -0.53 -17.87
CA ARG A 50 -34.37 -1.38 -16.72
C ARG A 50 -33.02 -2.06 -16.83
N LEU A 51 -32.65 -2.56 -18.02
CA LEU A 51 -31.43 -3.31 -18.26
C LEU A 51 -30.20 -2.38 -18.27
N ALA A 52 -30.26 -1.26 -18.98
CA ALA A 52 -29.14 -0.32 -19.08
C ALA A 52 -28.70 0.22 -17.72
N SER A 53 -29.64 0.63 -16.86
CA SER A 53 -29.34 1.12 -15.51
C SER A 53 -28.68 0.06 -14.65
N ARG A 54 -29.17 -1.18 -14.71
CA ARG A 54 -28.59 -2.31 -13.93
C ARG A 54 -27.19 -2.68 -14.42
N TYR A 55 -26.98 -2.75 -15.73
CA TYR A 55 -25.70 -3.09 -16.33
C TYR A 55 -24.65 -1.99 -16.13
N THR A 56 -25.04 -0.72 -16.22
CA THR A 56 -24.14 0.41 -15.93
C THR A 56 -23.67 0.39 -14.47
N LYS A 57 -24.57 0.12 -13.52
CA LYS A 57 -24.21 -0.03 -12.10
C LYS A 57 -23.29 -1.22 -11.87
N ALA A 58 -23.56 -2.35 -12.55
CA ALA A 58 -22.72 -3.55 -12.47
C ALA A 58 -21.32 -3.29 -13.06
N LEU A 59 -21.24 -2.59 -14.20
CA LEU A 59 -20.00 -2.18 -14.84
C LEU A 59 -19.17 -1.28 -13.90
N ALA A 60 -19.79 -0.26 -13.31
CA ALA A 60 -19.12 0.64 -12.36
C ALA A 60 -18.59 -0.10 -11.14
N ARG A 61 -19.37 -1.04 -10.58
CA ARG A 61 -18.95 -1.90 -9.46
C ARG A 61 -17.76 -2.77 -9.84
N SER A 62 -17.78 -3.39 -11.02
CA SER A 62 -16.71 -4.25 -11.51
C SER A 62 -15.40 -3.47 -11.71
N MET A 63 -15.46 -2.26 -12.29
CA MET A 63 -14.31 -1.38 -12.43
C MET A 63 -13.74 -0.97 -11.08
N ALA A 64 -14.59 -0.57 -10.13
CA ALA A 64 -14.17 -0.22 -8.76
C ALA A 64 -13.52 -1.42 -8.03
N GLN A 65 -14.10 -2.62 -8.15
CA GLN A 65 -13.54 -3.85 -7.58
C GLN A 65 -12.16 -4.16 -8.17
N THR A 66 -12.01 -4.07 -9.50
CA THR A 66 -10.73 -4.29 -10.16
C THR A 66 -9.67 -3.32 -9.65
N LYS A 67 -10.04 -2.04 -9.45
CA LYS A 67 -9.13 -1.03 -8.90
C LYS A 67 -8.68 -1.36 -7.48
N GLN A 68 -9.59 -1.84 -6.63
CA GLN A 68 -9.25 -2.26 -5.26
C GLN A 68 -8.33 -3.49 -5.25
N VAL A 69 -8.60 -4.50 -6.08
CA VAL A 69 -7.72 -5.67 -6.23
C VAL A 69 -6.33 -5.27 -6.71
N LYS A 70 -6.25 -4.37 -7.71
CA LYS A 70 -4.99 -3.83 -8.21
C LYS A 70 -4.25 -2.98 -7.16
N ALA A 71 -4.97 -2.26 -6.32
CA ALA A 71 -4.37 -1.50 -5.21
C ALA A 71 -3.81 -2.41 -4.11
N ALA A 72 -4.44 -3.57 -3.85
CA ALA A 72 -3.96 -4.55 -2.89
C ALA A 72 -2.79 -5.40 -3.44
N ALA A 73 -2.65 -5.52 -4.77
CA ALA A 73 -1.68 -6.41 -5.41
C ALA A 73 -0.21 -6.16 -5.00
N PRO A 74 0.30 -4.91 -4.88
CA PRO A 74 1.66 -4.67 -4.38
C PRO A 74 1.90 -5.24 -2.99
N LEU A 75 0.91 -5.19 -2.10
CA LEU A 75 1.01 -5.70 -0.74
C LEU A 75 0.90 -7.23 -0.71
N ASN A 76 -0.09 -7.79 -1.41
CA ASN A 76 -0.29 -9.23 -1.50
C ASN A 76 0.92 -9.94 -2.13
N ASN A 77 1.55 -9.35 -3.14
CA ASN A 77 2.67 -9.94 -3.87
C ASN A 77 4.04 -9.42 -3.42
N GLY A 78 4.07 -8.55 -2.44
CA GLY A 78 5.29 -7.93 -1.92
C GLY A 78 5.93 -8.65 -0.75
N LEU A 79 5.26 -9.64 -0.15
CA LEU A 79 5.78 -10.42 0.98
C LEU A 79 7.00 -11.26 0.56
N PRO A 80 7.85 -11.68 1.51
CA PRO A 80 9.06 -12.42 1.21
C PRO A 80 8.84 -13.65 0.32
N GLY A 81 9.63 -13.79 -0.73
CA GLY A 81 9.52 -14.90 -1.69
C GLY A 81 8.49 -14.70 -2.81
N LEU A 82 7.72 -13.61 -2.81
CA LEU A 82 6.72 -13.32 -3.84
C LEU A 82 7.30 -12.44 -4.98
N THR A 83 6.42 -12.04 -5.92
CA THR A 83 6.85 -11.54 -7.24
C THR A 83 6.99 -10.03 -7.34
N PHE A 84 6.34 -9.24 -6.45
CA PHE A 84 6.39 -7.80 -6.53
C PHE A 84 7.70 -7.27 -5.93
N LYS A 85 8.50 -6.61 -6.79
CA LYS A 85 9.80 -6.05 -6.44
C LYS A 85 9.75 -4.54 -6.32
N SER A 86 10.51 -4.00 -5.39
CA SER A 86 10.73 -2.58 -5.26
C SER A 86 11.79 -2.08 -6.25
N GLY A 87 12.06 -0.77 -6.26
CA GLY A 87 13.03 -0.16 -7.17
C GLY A 87 14.47 -0.65 -7.02
N ASP A 88 14.80 -1.26 -5.90
CA ASP A 88 16.10 -1.86 -5.59
C ASP A 88 16.28 -3.29 -6.13
N GLY A 89 15.24 -3.87 -6.75
CA GLY A 89 15.26 -5.19 -7.37
C GLY A 89 14.97 -6.38 -6.45
N VAL A 90 14.81 -6.15 -5.13
CA VAL A 90 14.35 -7.18 -4.16
C VAL A 90 12.85 -7.09 -3.95
N THR A 91 12.26 -8.09 -3.29
CA THR A 91 10.82 -8.07 -2.93
C THR A 91 10.51 -6.87 -2.07
N LEU A 92 9.29 -6.33 -2.18
CA LEU A 92 8.86 -5.11 -1.48
C LEU A 92 9.09 -5.19 0.03
N PHE A 93 8.79 -6.33 0.64
CA PHE A 93 9.09 -6.60 2.05
C PHE A 93 10.26 -7.57 2.12
N ASN A 94 11.35 -7.11 2.66
CA ASN A 94 12.59 -7.89 2.72
C ASN A 94 13.40 -7.49 3.95
N ALA A 95 14.09 -8.47 4.53
CA ALA A 95 15.00 -8.26 5.65
C ALA A 95 16.34 -7.61 5.25
N SER A 96 16.60 -7.49 3.93
CA SER A 96 17.91 -7.06 3.41
C SER A 96 17.76 -6.20 2.15
N HIS A 97 17.13 -5.02 2.28
CA HIS A 97 17.13 -4.02 1.22
C HIS A 97 18.53 -3.41 1.08
N PRO A 98 19.15 -3.46 -0.10
CA PRO A 98 20.49 -2.94 -0.29
C PRO A 98 20.52 -1.41 -0.21
N THR A 99 21.52 -0.87 0.48
CA THR A 99 21.83 0.55 0.54
C THR A 99 23.34 0.76 0.34
N VAL A 100 23.77 1.99 0.13
CA VAL A 100 25.22 2.31 0.01
C VAL A 100 25.97 1.97 1.30
N ALA A 101 25.33 2.14 2.46
CA ALA A 101 25.96 1.90 3.76
C ALA A 101 25.79 0.47 4.30
N GLY A 102 25.01 -0.38 3.61
CA GLY A 102 24.72 -1.74 4.06
C GLY A 102 23.32 -2.20 3.65
N THR A 103 22.54 -2.69 4.59
CA THR A 103 21.17 -3.14 4.35
C THR A 103 20.23 -2.60 5.42
N PHE A 104 18.93 -2.47 5.09
CA PHE A 104 17.87 -2.23 6.06
C PHE A 104 16.74 -3.26 5.87
N SER A 105 15.94 -3.46 6.90
CA SER A 105 14.78 -4.35 6.89
C SER A 105 13.50 -3.52 7.03
N ASN A 106 12.47 -3.86 6.25
CA ASN A 106 11.11 -3.34 6.40
C ASN A 106 10.10 -4.44 6.76
N THR A 107 10.59 -5.51 7.37
CA THR A 107 9.78 -6.60 7.90
C THR A 107 10.32 -7.03 9.26
N LEU A 108 9.48 -7.67 10.08
CA LEU A 108 9.93 -8.25 11.35
C LEU A 108 11.02 -9.29 11.09
N SER A 109 12.00 -9.37 12.00
CA SER A 109 13.07 -10.35 11.93
C SER A 109 12.57 -11.80 12.06
N THR A 110 11.49 -11.99 12.81
CA THR A 110 10.74 -13.25 12.90
C THR A 110 9.28 -12.92 12.55
N ALA A 111 8.73 -13.67 11.60
CA ALA A 111 7.32 -13.56 11.24
C ALA A 111 6.44 -13.77 12.48
N ALA A 112 5.45 -12.92 12.66
CA ALA A 112 4.58 -12.96 13.83
C ALA A 112 3.19 -12.42 13.49
N ASP A 113 2.17 -13.02 14.06
CA ASP A 113 0.79 -12.57 14.00
C ASP A 113 0.62 -11.21 14.67
N LEU A 114 -0.45 -10.52 14.30
CA LEU A 114 -0.80 -9.24 14.89
C LEU A 114 -1.15 -9.37 16.37
N ASN A 115 -0.24 -8.95 17.21
CA ASN A 115 -0.41 -8.83 18.66
C ASN A 115 0.30 -7.57 19.17
N GLU A 116 0.18 -7.29 20.47
CA GLU A 116 0.79 -6.10 21.06
C GLU A 116 2.31 -6.10 20.90
N THR A 117 2.96 -7.22 21.23
CA THR A 117 4.42 -7.35 21.17
C THR A 117 4.98 -7.22 19.74
N SER A 118 4.31 -7.85 18.76
CA SER A 118 4.73 -7.76 17.35
C SER A 118 4.55 -6.35 16.81
N LEU A 119 3.50 -5.65 17.23
CA LEU A 119 3.27 -4.27 16.82
C LEU A 119 4.25 -3.30 17.50
N GLU A 120 4.56 -3.48 18.77
CA GLU A 120 5.60 -2.71 19.47
C GLU A 120 6.97 -2.90 18.83
N GLN A 121 7.35 -4.15 18.50
CA GLN A 121 8.59 -4.43 17.80
C GLN A 121 8.64 -3.77 16.43
N ALA A 122 7.54 -3.82 15.66
CA ALA A 122 7.46 -3.13 14.38
C ALA A 122 7.68 -1.62 14.49
N MET A 123 7.15 -0.97 15.55
CA MET A 123 7.38 0.45 15.81
C MET A 123 8.85 0.75 16.11
N ILE A 124 9.52 -0.11 16.88
CA ILE A 124 10.95 0.00 17.20
C ILE A 124 11.78 -0.14 15.92
N ASP A 125 11.45 -1.12 15.09
CA ASP A 125 12.15 -1.39 13.83
C ASP A 125 11.97 -0.21 12.83
N ILE A 126 10.76 0.36 12.73
CA ILE A 126 10.50 1.56 11.91
C ILE A 126 11.31 2.76 12.40
N ALA A 127 11.37 3.00 13.71
CA ALA A 127 12.16 4.09 14.28
C ALA A 127 13.68 3.92 14.06
N ALA A 128 14.13 2.69 13.81
CA ALA A 128 15.51 2.37 13.51
C ALA A 128 15.88 2.54 12.02
N PHE A 129 14.93 2.88 11.13
CA PHE A 129 15.20 3.05 9.70
C PHE A 129 16.31 4.04 9.43
N THR A 130 17.12 3.71 8.44
CA THR A 130 18.25 4.52 7.99
C THR A 130 18.11 4.93 6.53
N ASP A 131 18.73 6.04 6.18
CA ASP A 131 18.85 6.47 4.78
C ASP A 131 19.89 5.61 4.01
N GLU A 132 20.17 5.99 2.77
CA GLU A 132 21.14 5.30 1.91
C GLU A 132 22.58 5.34 2.47
N ARG A 133 22.89 6.26 3.35
CA ARG A 133 24.21 6.42 4.00
C ARG A 133 24.26 5.96 5.45
N GLY A 134 23.22 5.29 5.92
CA GLY A 134 23.14 4.76 7.28
C GLY A 134 22.76 5.79 8.33
N LEU A 135 22.31 6.99 7.96
CA LEU A 135 21.81 7.98 8.91
C LEU A 135 20.36 7.64 9.30
N LYS A 136 20.05 7.71 10.61
CA LYS A 136 18.68 7.49 11.09
C LYS A 136 17.76 8.59 10.59
N ILE A 137 16.61 8.19 10.01
CA ILE A 137 15.61 9.12 9.47
C ILE A 137 14.47 9.41 10.45
N ALA A 138 14.45 8.76 11.63
CA ALA A 138 13.42 8.89 12.65
C ALA A 138 11.99 8.69 12.11
N ALA A 139 11.81 7.66 11.28
CA ALA A 139 10.52 7.33 10.71
C ALA A 139 9.51 6.90 11.80
N SER A 140 8.24 7.15 11.55
CA SER A 140 7.13 6.74 12.42
C SER A 140 6.00 6.07 11.63
N ALA A 141 5.28 5.15 12.26
CA ALA A 141 4.09 4.56 11.66
C ALA A 141 2.96 5.58 11.64
N GLN A 142 2.24 5.67 10.52
CA GLN A 142 1.12 6.58 10.34
C GLN A 142 -0.22 5.85 10.34
N ARG A 143 -0.29 4.70 9.69
CA ARG A 143 -1.55 3.93 9.57
C ARG A 143 -1.26 2.45 9.46
N MET A 144 -2.11 1.65 10.08
CA MET A 144 -2.12 0.20 9.95
C MET A 144 -3.15 -0.24 8.90
N ILE A 145 -2.82 -1.23 8.09
CA ILE A 145 -3.74 -1.88 7.14
C ILE A 145 -3.78 -3.37 7.48
N VAL A 146 -4.97 -3.90 7.63
CA VAL A 146 -5.19 -5.30 8.02
C VAL A 146 -6.23 -5.97 7.13
N PRO A 147 -6.17 -7.31 6.96
CA PRO A 147 -7.24 -8.08 6.35
C PRO A 147 -8.49 -8.09 7.26
N SER A 148 -9.62 -8.49 6.70
CA SER A 148 -10.88 -8.61 7.45
C SER A 148 -10.80 -9.61 8.61
N ALA A 149 -9.93 -10.63 8.53
CA ALA A 149 -9.72 -11.60 9.61
C ALA A 149 -9.19 -10.94 10.89
N LEU A 150 -8.30 -9.97 10.76
CA LEU A 150 -7.64 -9.28 11.87
C LEU A 150 -8.38 -8.02 12.36
N GLN A 151 -9.54 -7.67 11.80
CA GLN A 151 -10.24 -6.42 12.12
C GLN A 151 -10.57 -6.24 13.61
N PHE A 152 -11.04 -7.31 14.28
CA PHE A 152 -11.40 -7.25 15.71
C PHE A 152 -10.17 -7.22 16.61
N THR A 153 -9.07 -7.85 16.20
CA THR A 153 -7.80 -7.78 16.90
C THR A 153 -7.21 -6.38 16.80
N ALA A 154 -7.22 -5.78 15.62
CA ALA A 154 -6.80 -4.41 15.39
C ALA A 154 -7.60 -3.41 16.23
N GLU A 155 -8.95 -3.56 16.29
CA GLU A 155 -9.80 -2.70 17.12
C GLU A 155 -9.43 -2.79 18.60
N ARG A 156 -9.26 -4.01 19.12
CA ARG A 156 -8.84 -4.21 20.52
C ARG A 156 -7.49 -3.59 20.82
N LEU A 157 -6.49 -3.81 19.96
CA LEU A 157 -5.14 -3.27 20.16
C LEU A 157 -5.11 -1.75 20.09
N MET A 158 -5.88 -1.15 19.18
CA MET A 158 -5.82 0.29 18.94
C MET A 158 -6.72 1.11 19.86
N LYS A 159 -7.81 0.55 20.39
CA LYS A 159 -8.81 1.33 21.14
C LYS A 159 -9.03 0.90 22.60
N SER A 160 -8.54 -0.27 23.02
CA SER A 160 -8.64 -0.66 24.42
C SER A 160 -7.89 0.33 25.33
N GLN A 161 -8.45 0.62 26.49
CA GLN A 161 -7.76 1.45 27.50
C GLN A 161 -6.68 0.66 28.23
N ASN A 162 -6.98 -0.58 28.54
CA ASN A 162 -6.08 -1.49 29.23
C ASN A 162 -5.52 -2.52 28.24
N ARG A 163 -4.40 -3.11 28.62
CA ARG A 163 -3.78 -4.17 27.88
C ARG A 163 -4.73 -5.36 27.72
N THR A 164 -4.84 -5.88 26.50
CA THR A 164 -5.72 -7.02 26.22
C THR A 164 -5.06 -8.33 26.58
N GLY A 165 -5.79 -9.22 27.26
CA GLY A 165 -5.32 -10.58 27.56
C GLY A 165 -4.57 -10.74 28.88
N THR A 166 -4.50 -9.71 29.73
CA THR A 166 -3.93 -9.79 31.10
C THR A 166 -5.02 -9.61 32.15
N ALA A 167 -4.83 -10.21 33.31
CA ALA A 167 -5.69 -9.99 34.48
C ALA A 167 -5.32 -8.69 35.22
N ASP A 168 -4.15 -8.14 34.94
CA ASP A 168 -3.61 -6.92 35.52
C ASP A 168 -4.22 -5.68 34.86
N ASN A 169 -4.27 -4.58 35.60
CA ASN A 169 -4.82 -3.31 35.10
C ASN A 169 -3.77 -2.47 34.37
N ASP A 170 -2.97 -3.13 33.53
CA ASP A 170 -1.91 -2.50 32.72
C ASP A 170 -2.51 -1.59 31.66
N ILE A 171 -1.85 -0.47 31.43
CA ILE A 171 -2.24 0.47 30.37
C ILE A 171 -1.86 -0.05 28.98
N ASN A 172 -2.69 0.22 27.98
CA ASN A 172 -2.35 0.01 26.58
C ASN A 172 -1.40 1.12 26.09
N ALA A 173 -0.13 0.80 25.98
CA ALA A 173 0.91 1.76 25.57
C ALA A 173 0.71 2.26 24.14
N LEU A 174 0.33 1.40 23.20
CA LEU A 174 0.11 1.75 21.78
C LEU A 174 -0.94 2.85 21.61
N ARG A 175 -2.07 2.72 22.34
CA ARG A 175 -3.12 3.74 22.35
C ARG A 175 -2.68 5.03 23.04
N ASN A 176 -2.12 4.92 24.24
CA ASN A 176 -1.79 6.10 25.05
C ASN A 176 -0.68 6.96 24.43
N MET A 177 0.28 6.34 23.77
CA MET A 177 1.35 7.03 23.06
C MET A 177 0.91 7.56 21.69
N GLY A 178 -0.26 7.13 21.16
CA GLY A 178 -0.72 7.53 19.84
C GLY A 178 0.20 7.08 18.71
N MET A 179 0.79 5.90 18.83
CA MET A 179 1.85 5.40 17.93
C MET A 179 1.41 5.25 16.47
N VAL A 180 0.11 5.13 16.21
CA VAL A 180 -0.49 5.06 14.86
C VAL A 180 -1.58 6.12 14.74
N PRO A 181 -1.23 7.38 14.49
CA PRO A 181 -2.18 8.50 14.52
C PRO A 181 -3.31 8.38 13.48
N GLY A 182 -3.05 7.77 12.33
CA GLY A 182 -4.04 7.51 11.29
C GLY A 182 -4.96 6.31 11.56
N GLY A 183 -4.80 5.63 12.70
CA GLY A 183 -5.57 4.46 13.07
C GLY A 183 -5.33 3.27 12.16
N TYR A 184 -6.36 2.43 11.97
CA TYR A 184 -6.28 1.28 11.08
C TYR A 184 -7.34 1.32 9.97
N SER A 185 -7.07 0.61 8.89
CA SER A 185 -7.98 0.42 7.75
C SER A 185 -8.08 -1.06 7.43
N ILE A 186 -9.28 -1.52 7.07
CA ILE A 186 -9.54 -2.90 6.69
C ILE A 186 -9.51 -2.99 5.17
N ASN A 187 -8.77 -3.95 4.64
CA ASN A 187 -8.77 -4.27 3.20
C ASN A 187 -9.25 -5.71 2.98
N ASN A 188 -10.42 -5.85 2.36
CA ASN A 188 -11.05 -7.14 2.10
C ASN A 188 -10.43 -7.89 0.91
N PHE A 189 -9.48 -7.30 0.19
CA PHE A 189 -8.82 -7.88 -0.97
C PHE A 189 -7.43 -8.44 -0.67
N PHE A 190 -7.07 -8.52 0.60
CA PHE A 190 -5.87 -9.23 1.01
C PHE A 190 -6.09 -10.74 0.91
N THR A 191 -5.08 -11.43 0.40
CA THR A 191 -5.08 -12.88 0.21
C THR A 191 -4.56 -13.62 1.44
N ASP A 192 -3.67 -12.97 2.19
CA ASP A 192 -3.12 -13.49 3.44
C ASP A 192 -3.98 -13.01 4.62
N PRO A 193 -4.59 -13.92 5.41
CA PRO A 193 -5.44 -13.55 6.52
C PRO A 193 -4.68 -13.05 7.77
N ASP A 194 -3.39 -13.36 7.87
CA ASP A 194 -2.58 -13.14 9.09
C ASP A 194 -1.58 -11.98 8.92
N ALA A 195 -1.34 -11.54 7.68
CA ALA A 195 -0.44 -10.44 7.39
C ALA A 195 -1.00 -9.09 7.85
N PHE A 196 -0.13 -8.23 8.38
CA PHE A 196 -0.46 -6.84 8.64
C PHE A 196 0.59 -5.89 8.07
N PHE A 197 0.15 -4.69 7.75
CA PHE A 197 0.98 -3.68 7.08
C PHE A 197 0.89 -2.35 7.83
N LEU A 198 2.02 -1.63 7.90
CA LEU A 198 2.13 -0.31 8.50
C LEU A 198 2.65 0.66 7.45
N ILE A 199 1.89 1.70 7.18
CA ILE A 199 2.34 2.83 6.36
C ILE A 199 3.14 3.77 7.27
N THR A 200 4.31 4.19 6.82
CA THR A 200 5.16 5.13 7.54
C THR A 200 5.01 6.56 7.00
N ASP A 201 5.60 7.53 7.68
CA ASP A 201 5.67 8.94 7.27
C ASP A 201 6.77 9.23 6.23
N VAL A 202 7.55 8.21 5.84
CA VAL A 202 8.60 8.36 4.84
C VAL A 202 7.98 8.73 3.49
N PRO A 203 8.44 9.80 2.84
CA PRO A 203 7.89 10.24 1.58
C PRO A 203 8.19 9.22 0.46
N ASN A 204 7.37 9.24 -0.57
CA ASN A 204 7.51 8.36 -1.75
C ASN A 204 7.32 6.85 -1.50
N GLY A 205 6.62 6.45 -0.45
CA GLY A 205 6.19 5.08 -0.23
C GLY A 205 5.20 4.60 -1.32
N MET A 206 4.01 4.17 -0.90
CA MET A 206 2.96 3.72 -1.83
C MET A 206 2.46 4.87 -2.71
N LYS A 207 2.31 4.60 -4.01
CA LYS A 207 1.83 5.56 -5.01
C LYS A 207 0.71 4.98 -5.87
N HIS A 208 -0.27 5.83 -6.14
CA HIS A 208 -1.25 5.66 -7.20
C HIS A 208 -1.01 6.73 -8.25
N LEU A 209 -0.64 6.31 -9.45
CA LEU A 209 -0.41 7.21 -10.59
C LEU A 209 -1.53 7.00 -11.59
N GLU A 210 -2.40 7.98 -11.72
CA GLU A 210 -3.50 7.99 -12.68
C GLU A 210 -3.08 8.74 -13.94
N ARG A 211 -3.20 8.09 -15.11
CA ARG A 211 -2.93 8.70 -16.41
C ARG A 211 -4.22 9.10 -17.14
N ALA A 212 -5.27 8.31 -16.99
CA ALA A 212 -6.57 8.61 -17.54
C ALA A 212 -7.65 8.18 -16.52
N PRO A 213 -8.50 9.11 -16.07
CA PRO A 213 -9.60 8.81 -15.17
C PRO A 213 -10.61 7.87 -15.83
N LEU A 214 -11.53 7.35 -15.04
CA LEU A 214 -12.62 6.51 -15.53
C LEU A 214 -13.47 7.31 -16.54
N THR A 215 -13.49 6.84 -17.77
CA THR A 215 -14.32 7.37 -18.85
C THR A 215 -15.27 6.30 -19.34
N THR A 216 -16.50 6.72 -19.64
CA THR A 216 -17.51 5.84 -20.25
C THR A 216 -17.84 6.37 -21.64
N LYS A 217 -18.05 5.45 -22.59
CA LYS A 217 -18.53 5.77 -23.94
C LYS A 217 -19.63 4.80 -24.34
N MET A 218 -20.55 5.30 -25.13
CA MET A 218 -21.63 4.55 -25.75
C MET A 218 -21.55 4.76 -27.27
N GLU A 219 -21.71 3.69 -28.04
CA GLU A 219 -21.64 3.72 -29.49
C GLU A 219 -22.54 2.62 -30.06
N GLY A 220 -23.28 2.92 -31.13
CA GLY A 220 -24.03 1.92 -31.90
C GLY A 220 -23.10 1.16 -32.84
N ASP A 221 -23.37 -0.12 -33.01
CA ASP A 221 -22.70 -0.98 -33.98
C ASP A 221 -23.53 -1.06 -35.25
N PHE A 222 -22.98 -0.57 -36.36
CA PHE A 222 -23.72 -0.50 -37.65
C PHE A 222 -24.08 -1.91 -38.18
N ASP A 223 -23.18 -2.89 -37.99
CA ASP A 223 -23.39 -4.21 -38.57
C ASP A 223 -24.44 -5.05 -37.82
N THR A 224 -24.57 -4.84 -36.51
CA THR A 224 -25.44 -5.65 -35.64
C THR A 224 -26.61 -4.88 -35.05
N GLY A 225 -26.71 -3.56 -35.25
CA GLY A 225 -27.70 -2.69 -34.60
C GLY A 225 -27.55 -2.54 -33.08
N ASN A 226 -26.63 -3.28 -32.46
CA ASN A 226 -26.45 -3.30 -31.02
C ASN A 226 -25.86 -2.01 -30.48
N VAL A 227 -26.28 -1.61 -29.28
CA VAL A 227 -25.66 -0.48 -28.57
C VAL A 227 -24.61 -1.02 -27.61
N ARG A 228 -23.37 -0.56 -27.75
CA ARG A 228 -22.20 -0.95 -26.94
C ARG A 228 -21.83 0.13 -25.94
N TYR A 229 -21.64 -0.28 -24.70
CA TYR A 229 -21.16 0.56 -23.61
C TYR A 229 -19.79 0.07 -23.19
N LYS A 230 -18.84 1.00 -22.99
CA LYS A 230 -17.54 0.69 -22.45
C LYS A 230 -17.14 1.68 -21.36
N ALA A 231 -16.50 1.18 -20.33
CA ALA A 231 -15.77 1.94 -19.34
C ALA A 231 -14.27 1.67 -19.52
N ARG A 232 -13.44 2.70 -19.37
CA ARG A 232 -11.98 2.62 -19.50
C ARG A 232 -11.33 3.56 -18.51
N GLU A 233 -10.29 3.08 -17.85
CA GLU A 233 -9.36 3.90 -17.05
C GLU A 233 -7.93 3.43 -17.28
N ARG A 234 -6.94 4.27 -16.92
CA ARG A 234 -5.53 3.93 -17.06
C ARG A 234 -4.75 4.43 -15.86
N TYR A 235 -4.16 3.52 -15.10
CA TYR A 235 -3.43 3.81 -13.88
C TYR A 235 -2.37 2.74 -13.59
N VAL A 236 -1.59 2.98 -12.54
CA VAL A 236 -0.66 2.00 -11.93
C VAL A 236 -0.56 2.25 -10.44
N PHE A 237 -0.43 1.18 -9.67
CA PHE A 237 -0.05 1.19 -8.27
C PHE A 237 1.38 0.71 -8.12
N GLY A 238 2.13 1.29 -7.20
CA GLY A 238 3.49 0.88 -6.93
C GLY A 238 4.06 1.52 -5.69
N VAL A 239 5.31 1.19 -5.40
CA VAL A 239 6.07 1.70 -4.25
C VAL A 239 7.40 2.21 -4.77
N SER A 240 7.76 3.46 -4.44
CA SER A 240 9.05 4.04 -4.84
C SER A 240 10.11 3.81 -3.78
N ASP A 241 9.79 4.03 -2.51
CA ASP A 241 10.70 3.82 -1.39
C ASP A 241 10.13 2.73 -0.47
N PRO A 242 10.83 1.60 -0.31
CA PRO A 242 10.38 0.52 0.57
C PRO A 242 10.32 0.90 2.04
N ARG A 243 10.97 2.00 2.47
CA ARG A 243 10.85 2.54 3.84
C ARG A 243 9.46 3.15 4.12
N GLY A 244 8.69 3.47 3.07
CA GLY A 244 7.33 4.00 3.19
C GLY A 244 6.32 2.99 3.70
N ILE A 245 6.71 1.73 3.85
CA ILE A 245 5.83 0.65 4.31
C ILE A 245 6.61 -0.43 5.05
N PHE A 246 5.98 -1.02 6.05
CA PHE A 246 6.50 -2.14 6.85
C PHE A 246 5.46 -3.25 6.89
N ALA A 247 5.87 -4.51 6.95
CA ALA A 247 4.94 -5.64 7.03
C ALA A 247 5.43 -6.77 7.92
N SER A 248 4.48 -7.55 8.41
CA SER A 248 4.68 -8.91 8.89
C SER A 248 3.76 -9.86 8.12
N PRO A 249 4.26 -10.97 7.61
CA PRO A 249 3.45 -11.97 6.91
C PRO A 249 2.57 -12.82 7.83
N GLY A 250 2.65 -12.63 9.16
CA GLY A 250 2.08 -13.58 10.13
C GLY A 250 2.98 -14.79 10.36
N ALA A 251 2.60 -15.69 11.27
CA ALA A 251 3.34 -16.90 11.63
C ALA A 251 2.61 -18.17 11.17
#